data_39c63ca3204198ae091cf434eb1b3032
#
_entry.id   39c63ca3204198ae091cf434eb1b3032
#
_cell.length_a   1.000
_cell.length_b   1.000
_cell.length_c   1.000
_cell.angle_alpha   90.00
_cell.angle_beta   90.00
_cell.angle_gamma   90.00
#
_symmetry.space_group_name_H-M   'P 1'
#
loop_
_entity.id
_entity.type
_entity.pdbx_description
1 polymer ?
#
loop_
_entity_poly.entity_id
_entity_poly.type
_entity_poly.pdbx_seq_one_letter_code
_entity_poly.pdbx_strand_id
1 'polypeptide(L)'
;MKQRSSNALAIAVAALVIFLSQPVRAEVLEGTKTVGGTTVHHKTVLPNGYDPAKAYPAVLAFGGGPQTMNTVDNILNRNFRAEAEKRGYIVFAPTAPDGELFFEDGARVFPEFLKMILAEYKIHNNKFHVAGPSNGGIAALHIAAAHPQYFLSVTAFPGYMWRPSAAKLQAISKMCVFMYVGELDQYMWHGEMANEAEFLRSKGTLARYSVEKGQPHRLETLAGANAGRLFDGFEETEKGCSK
;
A
#
# COMPACT_ATOMS: atom_id res chain seq x y z
N MET A 1 -74.95 -42.23 21.14
CA MET A 1 -73.49 -42.27 20.94
C MET A 1 -73.02 -40.96 20.27
N LYS A 2 -72.38 -40.06 21.00
CA LYS A 2 -71.84 -38.77 20.50
C LYS A 2 -70.36 -38.91 20.35
N GLN A 3 -69.87 -38.83 19.12
CA GLN A 3 -68.48 -38.84 18.77
C GLN A 3 -67.89 -37.43 18.96
N ARG A 4 -66.91 -37.31 19.87
CA ARG A 4 -66.13 -36.06 20.07
C ARG A 4 -64.94 -36.09 19.12
N SER A 5 -64.93 -35.13 18.19
CA SER A 5 -63.73 -34.83 17.39
C SER A 5 -62.81 -33.90 18.15
N SER A 6 -61.61 -34.37 18.47
CA SER A 6 -60.54 -33.56 19.04
C SER A 6 -59.71 -32.90 17.94
N ASN A 7 -59.80 -31.61 17.81
CA ASN A 7 -58.94 -30.79 16.93
C ASN A 7 -57.60 -30.56 17.66
N ALA A 8 -56.54 -31.23 17.19
CA ALA A 8 -55.18 -30.91 17.62
C ALA A 8 -54.63 -29.74 16.80
N LEU A 9 -54.40 -28.64 17.47
CA LEU A 9 -53.80 -27.41 16.88
C LEU A 9 -52.29 -27.60 16.87
N ALA A 10 -51.69 -27.81 15.69
CA ALA A 10 -50.23 -27.90 15.52
C ALA A 10 -49.66 -26.49 15.48
N ILE A 11 -48.92 -26.11 16.53
CA ILE A 11 -48.16 -24.84 16.56
C ILE A 11 -46.81 -25.10 15.86
N ALA A 12 -46.65 -24.56 14.67
CA ALA A 12 -45.33 -24.55 13.98
C ALA A 12 -44.47 -23.44 14.57
N VAL A 13 -43.46 -23.80 15.34
CA VAL A 13 -42.39 -22.86 15.77
C VAL A 13 -41.40 -22.68 14.66
N ALA A 14 -41.46 -21.54 13.97
CA ALA A 14 -40.45 -21.15 13.00
C ALA A 14 -39.19 -20.68 13.75
N ALA A 15 -38.15 -21.49 13.79
CA ALA A 15 -36.85 -21.10 14.32
C ALA A 15 -36.18 -20.13 13.34
N LEU A 16 -36.14 -18.84 13.69
CA LEU A 16 -35.38 -17.82 12.97
C LEU A 16 -33.89 -18.03 13.25
N VAL A 17 -33.18 -18.66 12.31
CA VAL A 17 -31.72 -18.79 12.38
C VAL A 17 -31.09 -17.44 12.00
N ILE A 18 -30.73 -16.65 13.02
CA ILE A 18 -29.95 -15.43 12.83
C ILE A 18 -28.51 -15.85 12.57
N PHE A 19 -28.08 -15.81 11.31
CA PHE A 19 -26.66 -15.91 10.97
C PHE A 19 -25.98 -14.62 11.46
N LEU A 20 -25.42 -14.67 12.67
CA LEU A 20 -24.47 -13.67 13.12
C LEU A 20 -23.20 -13.82 12.27
N SER A 21 -23.08 -13.03 11.22
CA SER A 21 -21.82 -12.91 10.49
C SER A 21 -20.77 -12.37 11.48
N GLN A 22 -19.86 -13.22 11.91
CA GLN A 22 -18.69 -12.81 12.68
C GLN A 22 -17.94 -11.79 11.86
N PRO A 23 -17.51 -10.65 12.45
CA PRO A 23 -16.66 -9.71 11.71
C PRO A 23 -15.39 -10.47 11.27
N VAL A 24 -15.16 -10.51 9.97
CA VAL A 24 -13.93 -11.09 9.42
C VAL A 24 -12.77 -10.33 10.04
N ARG A 25 -11.93 -11.02 10.80
CA ARG A 25 -10.71 -10.45 11.35
C ARG A 25 -9.80 -10.05 10.19
N ALA A 26 -9.04 -8.98 10.38
CA ALA A 26 -7.99 -8.62 9.45
C ALA A 26 -7.06 -9.82 9.19
N GLU A 27 -6.76 -10.08 7.94
CA GLU A 27 -6.00 -11.24 7.51
C GLU A 27 -4.77 -10.80 6.73
N VAL A 28 -3.66 -11.50 6.93
CA VAL A 28 -2.47 -11.39 6.10
C VAL A 28 -2.37 -12.66 5.27
N LEU A 29 -2.62 -12.52 3.96
CA LEU A 29 -2.55 -13.60 3.00
C LEU A 29 -1.16 -13.65 2.36
N GLU A 30 -0.61 -14.84 2.20
CA GLU A 30 0.56 -15.07 1.34
C GLU A 30 0.09 -15.58 -0.02
N GLY A 31 0.71 -15.05 -1.08
CA GLY A 31 0.37 -15.43 -2.43
C GLY A 31 1.55 -15.38 -3.38
N THR A 32 1.33 -15.93 -4.56
CA THR A 32 2.27 -15.86 -5.68
C THR A 32 1.53 -15.45 -6.94
N LYS A 33 2.23 -14.68 -7.80
CA LYS A 33 1.79 -14.35 -9.15
C LYS A 33 2.89 -14.72 -10.15
N THR A 34 2.53 -15.36 -11.24
CA THR A 34 3.48 -15.63 -12.31
C THR A 34 3.31 -14.59 -13.42
N VAL A 35 4.33 -13.80 -13.63
CA VAL A 35 4.37 -12.70 -14.61
C VAL A 35 5.46 -12.99 -15.63
N GLY A 36 5.09 -13.28 -16.87
CA GLY A 36 6.06 -13.56 -17.94
C GLY A 36 7.03 -14.71 -17.61
N GLY A 37 6.57 -15.73 -16.86
CA GLY A 37 7.42 -16.84 -16.40
C GLY A 37 8.18 -16.55 -15.08
N THR A 38 8.14 -15.32 -14.57
CA THR A 38 8.76 -14.94 -13.29
C THR A 38 7.76 -15.06 -12.14
N THR A 39 8.13 -15.75 -11.08
CA THR A 39 7.28 -15.88 -9.87
C THR A 39 7.53 -14.70 -8.93
N VAL A 40 6.46 -13.97 -8.60
CA VAL A 40 6.46 -12.88 -7.61
C VAL A 40 5.72 -13.35 -6.38
N HIS A 41 6.43 -13.56 -5.28
CA HIS A 41 5.82 -13.80 -3.96
C HIS A 41 5.36 -12.48 -3.38
N HIS A 42 4.24 -12.48 -2.66
CA HIS A 42 3.73 -11.27 -2.02
C HIS A 42 2.89 -11.59 -0.78
N LYS A 43 2.74 -10.60 0.08
CA LYS A 43 1.73 -10.60 1.14
C LYS A 43 0.65 -9.58 0.83
N THR A 44 -0.58 -9.92 1.20
CA THR A 44 -1.73 -9.01 1.13
C THR A 44 -2.32 -8.85 2.52
N VAL A 45 -2.40 -7.61 3.00
CA VAL A 45 -3.13 -7.27 4.23
C VAL A 45 -4.53 -6.86 3.84
N LEU A 46 -5.54 -7.56 4.37
CA LEU A 46 -6.94 -7.19 4.22
C LEU A 46 -7.41 -6.41 5.45
N PRO A 47 -8.26 -5.38 5.28
CA PRO A 47 -8.77 -4.61 6.41
C PRO A 47 -9.77 -5.41 7.27
N ASN A 48 -10.02 -4.93 8.48
CA ASN A 48 -11.07 -5.47 9.33
C ASN A 48 -12.43 -5.38 8.60
N GLY A 49 -13.17 -6.49 8.60
CA GLY A 49 -14.47 -6.53 7.93
C GLY A 49 -14.40 -6.46 6.40
N TYR A 50 -13.31 -6.93 5.78
CA TYR A 50 -13.18 -6.98 4.34
C TYR A 50 -14.36 -7.70 3.67
N ASP A 51 -14.91 -7.07 2.64
CA ASP A 51 -16.00 -7.57 1.82
C ASP A 51 -15.59 -7.50 0.33
N PRO A 52 -15.43 -8.62 -0.37
CA PRO A 52 -14.98 -8.63 -1.76
C PRO A 52 -15.94 -7.94 -2.73
N ALA A 53 -17.16 -7.64 -2.30
CA ALA A 53 -18.12 -6.87 -3.10
C ALA A 53 -17.83 -5.36 -3.10
N LYS A 54 -17.08 -4.85 -2.13
CA LYS A 54 -16.74 -3.43 -1.97
C LYS A 54 -15.40 -3.08 -2.57
N ALA A 55 -15.24 -1.81 -2.96
CA ALA A 55 -13.95 -1.26 -3.36
C ALA A 55 -13.24 -0.65 -2.15
N TYR A 56 -11.90 -0.73 -2.14
CA TYR A 56 -11.05 -0.24 -1.06
C TYR A 56 -9.90 0.61 -1.60
N PRO A 57 -9.43 1.61 -0.85
CA PRO A 57 -8.15 2.24 -1.15
C PRO A 57 -7.02 1.21 -0.96
N ALA A 58 -5.99 1.29 -1.78
CA ALA A 58 -4.94 0.28 -1.77
C ALA A 58 -3.53 0.88 -1.78
N VAL A 59 -2.61 0.23 -1.09
CA VAL A 59 -1.19 0.57 -1.04
C VAL A 59 -0.37 -0.55 -1.66
N LEU A 60 0.53 -0.21 -2.58
CA LEU A 60 1.64 -1.05 -3.00
C LEU A 60 2.85 -0.69 -2.12
N ALA A 61 3.26 -1.60 -1.24
CA ALA A 61 4.32 -1.36 -0.26
C ALA A 61 5.59 -2.15 -0.61
N PHE A 62 6.69 -1.44 -0.83
CA PHE A 62 7.97 -2.08 -1.11
C PHE A 62 8.86 -2.17 0.14
N GLY A 63 9.45 -3.34 0.37
CA GLY A 63 10.45 -3.55 1.42
C GLY A 63 11.74 -2.76 1.17
N GLY A 64 12.43 -2.37 2.22
CA GLY A 64 13.80 -1.85 2.13
C GLY A 64 14.83 -2.96 1.90
N GLY A 65 16.12 -2.60 1.79
CA GLY A 65 17.22 -3.55 1.63
C GLY A 65 17.03 -4.46 0.41
N PRO A 66 17.22 -5.80 0.56
CA PRO A 66 17.16 -6.74 -0.56
C PRO A 66 15.74 -7.11 -1.01
N GLN A 67 14.71 -6.46 -0.47
CA GLN A 67 13.30 -6.65 -0.83
C GLN A 67 12.83 -8.12 -0.77
N THR A 68 13.34 -8.88 0.20
CA THR A 68 12.96 -10.26 0.49
C THR A 68 11.69 -10.35 1.33
N MET A 69 11.15 -11.57 1.55
CA MET A 69 9.99 -11.77 2.41
C MET A 69 10.20 -11.26 3.84
N ASN A 70 11.42 -11.41 4.39
CA ASN A 70 11.75 -10.85 5.71
C ASN A 70 11.62 -9.32 5.75
N THR A 71 12.00 -8.63 4.67
CA THR A 71 11.83 -7.17 4.58
C THR A 71 10.38 -6.78 4.34
N VAL A 72 9.62 -7.58 3.63
CA VAL A 72 8.16 -7.44 3.51
C VAL A 72 7.49 -7.56 4.87
N ASP A 73 7.78 -8.61 5.64
CA ASP A 73 7.25 -8.78 6.99
C ASP A 73 7.60 -7.61 7.91
N ASN A 74 8.84 -7.14 7.83
CA ASN A 74 9.32 -6.01 8.63
C ASN A 74 8.49 -4.74 8.34
N ILE A 75 8.33 -4.35 7.06
CA ILE A 75 7.58 -3.14 6.72
C ILE A 75 6.09 -3.27 7.01
N LEU A 76 5.50 -4.43 6.76
CA LEU A 76 4.09 -4.65 7.09
C LEU A 76 3.85 -4.48 8.58
N ASN A 77 4.61 -5.16 9.42
CA ASN A 77 4.44 -5.10 10.87
C ASN A 77 4.78 -3.72 11.46
N ARG A 78 5.75 -3.03 10.86
CA ARG A 78 6.25 -1.77 11.39
C ARG A 78 5.47 -0.54 10.91
N ASN A 79 5.07 -0.52 9.63
CA ASN A 79 4.63 0.70 8.97
C ASN A 79 3.20 0.63 8.40
N PHE A 80 2.66 -0.57 8.09
CA PHE A 80 1.43 -0.62 7.32
C PHE A 80 0.29 -1.39 7.98
N ARG A 81 0.55 -2.57 8.52
CA ARG A 81 -0.51 -3.53 8.90
C ARG A 81 -1.56 -2.93 9.84
N ALA A 82 -1.14 -2.41 10.99
CA ALA A 82 -2.06 -1.94 12.02
C ALA A 82 -2.98 -0.80 11.53
N GLU A 83 -2.42 0.14 10.76
CA GLU A 83 -3.21 1.25 10.23
C GLU A 83 -4.07 0.84 9.04
N ALA A 84 -3.60 -0.07 8.17
CA ALA A 84 -4.39 -0.62 7.08
C ALA A 84 -5.62 -1.36 7.59
N GLU A 85 -5.45 -2.24 8.58
CA GLU A 85 -6.52 -2.98 9.24
C GLU A 85 -7.57 -2.04 9.83
N LYS A 86 -7.12 -0.96 10.49
CA LYS A 86 -7.97 0.02 11.18
C LYS A 86 -8.68 0.96 10.22
N ARG A 87 -7.99 1.45 9.15
CA ARG A 87 -8.49 2.51 8.26
C ARG A 87 -9.13 1.99 6.98
N GLY A 88 -9.22 0.67 6.80
CA GLY A 88 -9.90 0.08 5.66
C GLY A 88 -9.07 0.07 4.37
N TYR A 89 -7.75 -0.05 4.46
CA TYR A 89 -6.86 -0.17 3.29
C TYR A 89 -6.49 -1.62 3.00
N ILE A 90 -6.36 -1.96 1.72
CA ILE A 90 -5.66 -3.18 1.31
C ILE A 90 -4.18 -2.83 1.08
N VAL A 91 -3.25 -3.65 1.59
CA VAL A 91 -1.82 -3.47 1.32
C VAL A 91 -1.26 -4.67 0.59
N PHE A 92 -0.64 -4.45 -0.56
CA PHE A 92 0.08 -5.45 -1.32
C PHE A 92 1.58 -5.22 -1.19
N ALA A 93 2.30 -6.22 -0.73
CA ALA A 93 3.74 -6.13 -0.49
C ALA A 93 4.47 -7.27 -1.19
N PRO A 94 4.98 -7.05 -2.43
CA PRO A 94 5.73 -8.05 -3.17
C PRO A 94 7.19 -8.14 -2.71
N THR A 95 7.79 -9.31 -2.92
CA THR A 95 9.23 -9.52 -2.86
C THR A 95 9.86 -9.28 -4.22
N ALA A 96 11.10 -8.82 -4.23
CA ALA A 96 11.90 -8.71 -5.45
C ALA A 96 12.04 -10.11 -6.10
N PRO A 97 11.65 -10.25 -7.38
CA PRO A 97 11.74 -11.53 -8.07
C PRO A 97 13.21 -11.87 -8.35
N ASP A 98 13.58 -13.12 -8.15
CA ASP A 98 14.92 -13.64 -8.43
C ASP A 98 16.06 -12.87 -7.71
N GLY A 99 15.72 -12.11 -6.65
CA GLY A 99 16.65 -11.23 -5.95
C GLY A 99 16.94 -9.89 -6.64
N GLU A 100 16.29 -9.61 -7.76
CA GLU A 100 16.47 -8.39 -8.55
C GLU A 100 15.57 -7.25 -8.05
N LEU A 101 16.18 -6.14 -7.61
CA LEU A 101 15.47 -5.02 -6.99
C LEU A 101 14.45 -4.37 -7.96
N PHE A 102 13.34 -3.87 -7.42
CA PHE A 102 12.25 -3.27 -8.21
C PHE A 102 12.59 -1.92 -8.87
N PHE A 103 13.76 -1.35 -8.67
CA PHE A 103 14.27 -0.23 -9.45
C PHE A 103 15.38 -0.62 -10.43
N GLU A 104 15.64 -1.92 -10.54
CA GLU A 104 16.54 -2.60 -11.49
C GLU A 104 15.73 -3.62 -12.31
N ASP A 105 16.28 -4.77 -12.62
CA ASP A 105 15.62 -5.78 -13.46
C ASP A 105 14.33 -6.35 -12.86
N GLY A 106 14.16 -6.29 -11.54
CA GLY A 106 12.90 -6.66 -10.87
C GLY A 106 11.70 -5.83 -11.31
N ALA A 107 11.92 -4.63 -11.86
CA ALA A 107 10.84 -3.80 -12.42
C ALA A 107 10.10 -4.46 -13.58
N ARG A 108 10.69 -5.45 -14.27
CA ARG A 108 10.10 -6.13 -15.45
C ARG A 108 8.73 -6.77 -15.19
N VAL A 109 8.40 -7.07 -13.94
CA VAL A 109 7.10 -7.67 -13.57
C VAL A 109 5.95 -6.67 -13.61
N PHE A 110 6.24 -5.37 -13.68
CA PHE A 110 5.23 -4.32 -13.80
C PHE A 110 5.02 -3.91 -15.27
N PRO A 111 3.81 -3.52 -15.69
CA PRO A 111 2.60 -3.37 -14.87
C PRO A 111 1.77 -4.65 -14.69
N GLU A 112 2.18 -5.80 -15.24
CA GLU A 112 1.35 -7.00 -15.27
C GLU A 112 0.97 -7.47 -13.86
N PHE A 113 1.89 -7.38 -12.89
CA PHE A 113 1.60 -7.68 -11.49
C PHE A 113 0.42 -6.84 -10.97
N LEU A 114 0.38 -5.53 -11.27
CA LEU A 114 -0.72 -4.65 -10.86
C LEU A 114 -2.05 -5.03 -11.55
N LYS A 115 -2.01 -5.37 -12.84
CA LYS A 115 -3.20 -5.81 -13.58
C LYS A 115 -3.81 -7.08 -12.98
N MET A 116 -2.96 -8.03 -12.55
CA MET A 116 -3.42 -9.25 -11.89
C MET A 116 -4.10 -8.94 -10.55
N ILE A 117 -3.56 -8.00 -9.77
CA ILE A 117 -4.19 -7.54 -8.53
C ILE A 117 -5.53 -6.87 -8.81
N LEU A 118 -5.60 -5.98 -9.79
CA LEU A 118 -6.84 -5.28 -10.17
C LEU A 118 -7.93 -6.22 -10.72
N ALA A 119 -7.55 -7.39 -11.23
CA ALA A 119 -8.51 -8.41 -11.66
C ALA A 119 -9.13 -9.18 -10.47
N GLU A 120 -8.43 -9.25 -9.32
CA GLU A 120 -8.86 -10.00 -8.14
C GLU A 120 -9.53 -9.11 -7.09
N TYR A 121 -9.09 -7.87 -6.94
CA TYR A 121 -9.53 -6.95 -5.90
C TYR A 121 -10.18 -5.69 -6.48
N LYS A 122 -11.29 -5.29 -5.90
CA LYS A 122 -11.93 -4.01 -6.23
C LYS A 122 -11.19 -2.88 -5.52
N ILE A 123 -10.47 -2.06 -6.27
CA ILE A 123 -9.65 -0.96 -5.77
C ILE A 123 -10.24 0.36 -6.24
N HIS A 124 -10.26 1.37 -5.34
CA HIS A 124 -10.73 2.71 -5.65
C HIS A 124 -10.00 3.27 -6.88
N ASN A 125 -10.78 3.74 -7.86
CA ASN A 125 -10.27 4.34 -9.10
C ASN A 125 -9.31 3.44 -9.91
N ASN A 126 -9.18 2.15 -9.56
CA ASN A 126 -8.16 1.21 -10.09
C ASN A 126 -6.73 1.75 -9.94
N LYS A 127 -6.46 2.49 -8.86
CA LYS A 127 -5.15 3.10 -8.59
C LYS A 127 -4.69 2.84 -7.16
N PHE A 128 -3.37 2.84 -7.00
CA PHE A 128 -2.71 2.56 -5.74
C PHE A 128 -2.02 3.82 -5.20
N HIS A 129 -1.86 3.89 -3.90
CA HIS A 129 -0.74 4.59 -3.28
C HIS A 129 0.48 3.67 -3.37
N VAL A 130 1.67 4.21 -3.61
CA VAL A 130 2.89 3.42 -3.59
C VAL A 130 3.85 3.98 -2.55
N ALA A 131 4.43 3.10 -1.73
CA ALA A 131 5.26 3.56 -0.61
C ALA A 131 6.36 2.56 -0.24
N GLY A 132 7.45 3.07 0.34
CA GLY A 132 8.49 2.22 0.89
C GLY A 132 9.65 2.99 1.51
N PRO A 133 10.42 2.34 2.41
CA PRO A 133 11.67 2.87 2.97
C PRO A 133 12.88 2.43 2.16
N SER A 134 13.92 3.27 2.09
CA SER A 134 15.23 2.93 1.53
C SER A 134 15.12 2.40 0.09
N ASN A 135 15.65 1.24 -0.23
CA ASN A 135 15.45 0.61 -1.55
C ASN A 135 13.96 0.50 -1.93
N GLY A 136 13.06 0.36 -0.94
CA GLY A 136 11.62 0.40 -1.18
C GLY A 136 11.11 1.78 -1.59
N GLY A 137 11.69 2.86 -1.05
CA GLY A 137 11.38 4.22 -1.45
C GLY A 137 11.90 4.55 -2.86
N ILE A 138 13.10 4.07 -3.19
CA ILE A 138 13.66 4.13 -4.55
C ILE A 138 12.76 3.36 -5.52
N ALA A 139 12.33 2.15 -5.17
CA ALA A 139 11.41 1.34 -5.97
C ALA A 139 10.07 2.03 -6.17
N ALA A 140 9.50 2.63 -5.11
CA ALA A 140 8.23 3.34 -5.16
C ALA A 140 8.26 4.49 -6.19
N LEU A 141 9.29 5.33 -6.13
CA LEU A 141 9.49 6.43 -7.08
C LEU A 141 9.72 5.92 -8.50
N HIS A 142 10.55 4.88 -8.66
CA HIS A 142 10.87 4.31 -9.97
C HIS A 142 9.63 3.71 -10.65
N ILE A 143 8.88 2.85 -9.96
CA ILE A 143 7.69 2.19 -10.50
C ILE A 143 6.57 3.20 -10.75
N ALA A 144 6.38 4.21 -9.87
CA ALA A 144 5.43 5.28 -10.09
C ALA A 144 5.76 6.07 -11.38
N ALA A 145 7.04 6.37 -11.62
CA ALA A 145 7.47 7.09 -12.82
C ALA A 145 7.34 6.24 -14.10
N ALA A 146 7.56 4.94 -14.02
CA ALA A 146 7.42 4.03 -15.15
C ALA A 146 5.95 3.77 -15.54
N HIS A 147 5.04 3.77 -14.56
CA HIS A 147 3.64 3.40 -14.73
C HIS A 147 2.66 4.38 -14.06
N PRO A 148 2.75 5.70 -14.35
CA PRO A 148 2.03 6.74 -13.62
C PRO A 148 0.52 6.60 -13.62
N GLN A 149 -0.05 5.90 -14.60
CA GLN A 149 -1.50 5.68 -14.70
C GLN A 149 -2.09 4.82 -13.58
N TYR A 150 -1.25 4.06 -12.87
CA TYR A 150 -1.69 3.17 -11.79
C TYR A 150 -1.59 3.79 -10.39
N PHE A 151 -1.07 5.02 -10.26
CA PHE A 151 -0.80 5.57 -8.94
C PHE A 151 -1.48 6.91 -8.67
N LEU A 152 -1.91 7.10 -7.43
CA LEU A 152 -2.47 8.35 -6.89
C LEU A 152 -1.39 9.16 -6.16
N SER A 153 -0.56 8.50 -5.38
CA SER A 153 0.53 9.11 -4.64
C SER A 153 1.75 8.22 -4.57
N VAL A 154 2.90 8.84 -4.30
CA VAL A 154 4.13 8.13 -3.96
C VAL A 154 4.70 8.65 -2.65
N THR A 155 5.11 7.74 -1.76
CA THR A 155 5.70 8.05 -0.45
C THR A 155 7.03 7.34 -0.27
N ALA A 156 8.14 8.10 -0.16
CA ALA A 156 9.47 7.59 0.12
C ALA A 156 9.93 8.01 1.53
N PHE A 157 10.37 7.03 2.38
CA PHE A 157 10.70 7.31 3.78
C PHE A 157 11.92 6.51 4.32
N PRO A 158 13.18 6.83 3.88
CA PRO A 158 13.57 7.71 2.77
C PRO A 158 13.60 7.01 1.42
N GLY A 159 13.88 7.79 0.36
CA GLY A 159 14.12 7.30 -0.98
C GLY A 159 14.20 8.44 -1.98
N TYR A 160 14.93 8.23 -3.06
CA TYR A 160 15.12 9.17 -4.17
C TYR A 160 14.92 8.47 -5.52
N MET A 161 14.81 9.22 -6.59
CA MET A 161 14.60 8.66 -7.94
C MET A 161 15.87 7.97 -8.45
N TRP A 162 15.78 6.67 -8.72
CA TRP A 162 16.89 5.92 -9.30
C TRP A 162 17.25 6.42 -10.69
N ARG A 163 18.51 6.79 -10.88
CA ARG A 163 18.99 7.43 -12.13
C ARG A 163 18.05 8.56 -12.55
N PRO A 164 18.02 9.67 -11.77
CA PRO A 164 17.03 10.73 -11.95
C PRO A 164 17.14 11.38 -13.32
N SER A 165 15.99 11.77 -13.86
CA SER A 165 15.89 12.62 -15.05
C SER A 165 14.65 13.50 -14.96
N ALA A 166 14.66 14.63 -15.65
CA ALA A 166 13.50 15.52 -15.71
C ALA A 166 12.24 14.78 -16.22
N ALA A 167 12.38 13.83 -17.15
CA ALA A 167 11.27 13.05 -17.67
C ALA A 167 10.65 12.14 -16.62
N LYS A 168 11.48 11.44 -15.80
CA LYS A 168 10.98 10.58 -14.71
C LYS A 168 10.26 11.38 -13.63
N LEU A 169 10.84 12.50 -13.20
CA LEU A 169 10.21 13.38 -12.22
C LEU A 169 8.92 14.01 -12.77
N GLN A 170 8.92 14.41 -14.06
CA GLN A 170 7.71 14.91 -14.72
C GLN A 170 6.59 13.85 -14.79
N ALA A 171 6.92 12.57 -14.92
CA ALA A 171 5.92 11.49 -14.97
C ALA A 171 5.09 11.39 -13.69
N ILE A 172 5.68 11.69 -12.52
CA ILE A 172 4.99 11.68 -11.22
C ILE A 172 4.43 13.05 -10.81
N SER A 173 4.58 14.08 -11.65
CA SER A 173 4.21 15.46 -11.29
C SER A 173 2.71 15.70 -11.06
N LYS A 174 1.85 14.77 -11.48
CA LYS A 174 0.40 14.82 -11.24
C LYS A 174 -0.05 14.05 -10.00
N MET A 175 0.88 13.43 -9.29
CA MET A 175 0.62 12.69 -8.05
C MET A 175 0.87 13.57 -6.82
N CYS A 176 0.33 13.18 -5.66
CA CYS A 176 0.85 13.67 -4.39
C CYS A 176 2.17 12.94 -4.08
N VAL A 177 3.19 13.68 -3.73
CA VAL A 177 4.52 13.14 -3.41
C VAL A 177 4.87 13.46 -1.97
N PHE A 178 5.17 12.45 -1.17
CA PHE A 178 5.57 12.60 0.22
C PHE A 178 6.98 12.01 0.41
N MET A 179 7.90 12.80 0.91
CA MET A 179 9.29 12.43 1.07
C MET A 179 9.76 12.73 2.50
N TYR A 180 10.22 11.73 3.21
CA TYR A 180 10.70 11.85 4.59
C TYR A 180 12.13 11.32 4.68
N VAL A 181 13.02 12.06 5.33
CA VAL A 181 14.41 11.66 5.56
C VAL A 181 14.80 11.98 7.00
N GLY A 182 15.60 11.13 7.63
CA GLY A 182 16.11 11.40 8.97
C GLY A 182 17.21 12.47 8.97
N GLU A 183 17.20 13.37 9.95
CA GLU A 183 18.26 14.38 10.12
C GLU A 183 19.65 13.74 10.23
N LEU A 184 19.73 12.54 10.82
CA LEU A 184 20.95 11.77 11.05
C LEU A 184 21.10 10.62 10.05
N ASP A 185 20.50 10.75 8.86
CA ASP A 185 20.63 9.72 7.82
C ASP A 185 22.10 9.57 7.40
N GLN A 186 22.70 8.42 7.73
CA GLN A 186 24.09 8.11 7.44
C GLN A 186 24.43 8.00 5.95
N TYR A 187 23.43 7.82 5.08
CA TYR A 187 23.60 7.82 3.63
C TYR A 187 23.49 9.21 3.00
N MET A 188 23.14 10.23 3.81
CA MET A 188 23.05 11.63 3.42
C MET A 188 22.15 11.91 2.21
N TRP A 189 21.00 11.21 2.11
CA TRP A 189 20.07 11.36 0.98
C TRP A 189 19.27 12.68 0.97
N HIS A 190 19.53 13.57 1.93
CA HIS A 190 18.82 14.84 2.06
C HIS A 190 18.89 15.69 0.80
N GLY A 191 20.08 15.78 0.18
CA GLY A 191 20.32 16.65 -0.97
C GLY A 191 19.51 16.21 -2.19
N GLU A 192 19.58 14.92 -2.53
CA GLU A 192 18.84 14.34 -3.65
C GLU A 192 17.33 14.52 -3.45
N MET A 193 16.82 14.15 -2.28
CA MET A 193 15.40 14.24 -1.96
C MET A 193 14.89 15.69 -1.94
N ALA A 194 15.68 16.62 -1.42
CA ALA A 194 15.33 18.05 -1.42
C ALA A 194 15.25 18.62 -2.85
N ASN A 195 16.24 18.32 -3.69
CA ASN A 195 16.30 18.77 -5.09
C ASN A 195 15.13 18.21 -5.90
N GLU A 196 14.78 16.93 -5.71
CA GLU A 196 13.65 16.31 -6.37
C GLU A 196 12.32 16.92 -5.94
N ALA A 197 12.14 17.16 -4.64
CA ALA A 197 10.94 17.82 -4.12
C ALA A 197 10.81 19.26 -4.65
N GLU A 198 11.91 20.02 -4.76
CA GLU A 198 11.92 21.35 -5.35
C GLU A 198 11.55 21.32 -6.85
N PHE A 199 12.17 20.41 -7.61
CA PHE A 199 11.80 20.22 -9.01
C PHE A 199 10.31 19.92 -9.16
N LEU A 200 9.77 18.99 -8.39
CA LEU A 200 8.35 18.64 -8.43
C LEU A 200 7.45 19.83 -8.11
N ARG A 201 7.78 20.61 -7.06
CA ARG A 201 7.05 21.83 -6.71
C ARG A 201 7.09 22.86 -7.84
N SER A 202 8.22 23.00 -8.55
CA SER A 202 8.35 23.89 -9.70
C SER A 202 7.42 23.50 -10.86
N LYS A 203 6.94 22.23 -10.91
CA LYS A 203 5.95 21.72 -11.86
C LYS A 203 4.52 21.76 -11.34
N GLY A 204 4.30 22.38 -10.16
CA GLY A 204 2.98 22.48 -9.54
C GLY A 204 2.53 21.22 -8.79
N THR A 205 3.43 20.26 -8.57
CA THR A 205 3.15 19.04 -7.79
C THR A 205 2.99 19.38 -6.32
N LEU A 206 2.04 18.75 -5.63
CA LEU A 206 2.07 18.68 -4.18
C LEU A 206 3.21 17.75 -3.77
N ALA A 207 4.39 18.29 -3.52
CA ALA A 207 5.56 17.58 -3.03
C ALA A 207 5.90 18.04 -1.61
N ARG A 208 5.60 17.19 -0.62
CA ARG A 208 6.00 17.42 0.78
C ARG A 208 7.31 16.73 1.05
N TYR A 209 8.29 17.50 1.50
CA TYR A 209 9.59 17.01 1.94
C TYR A 209 9.77 17.38 3.40
N SER A 210 10.10 16.39 4.24
CA SER A 210 10.29 16.55 5.68
C SER A 210 11.61 15.92 6.12
N VAL A 211 12.42 16.71 6.85
CA VAL A 211 13.58 16.21 7.58
C VAL A 211 13.12 15.89 9.01
N GLU A 212 13.18 14.63 9.36
CA GLU A 212 12.74 14.10 10.67
C GLU A 212 13.86 14.29 11.69
N LYS A 213 13.65 15.23 12.61
CA LYS A 213 14.65 15.65 13.60
C LYS A 213 15.10 14.50 14.49
N GLY A 214 16.40 14.34 14.64
CA GLY A 214 17.03 13.30 15.48
C GLY A 214 16.85 11.87 14.94
N GLN A 215 16.28 11.68 13.75
CA GLN A 215 16.04 10.35 13.20
C GLN A 215 17.21 9.91 12.30
N PRO A 216 17.63 8.62 12.40
CA PRO A 216 18.55 8.01 11.45
C PRO A 216 17.84 7.64 10.15
N HIS A 217 18.49 6.87 9.27
CA HIS A 217 17.92 6.35 8.03
C HIS A 217 16.60 5.58 8.24
N ARG A 218 16.49 4.83 9.32
CA ARG A 218 15.27 4.11 9.71
C ARG A 218 14.40 5.00 10.58
N LEU A 219 13.32 5.53 10.03
CA LEU A 219 12.46 6.51 10.69
C LEU A 219 11.50 5.85 11.70
N GLU A 220 11.69 6.11 13.00
CA GLU A 220 10.75 5.72 14.06
C GLU A 220 9.52 6.63 14.09
N THR A 221 9.63 7.84 13.58
CA THR A 221 8.53 8.81 13.46
C THR A 221 7.46 8.40 12.45
N LEU A 222 7.69 7.33 11.68
CA LEU A 222 6.74 6.76 10.71
C LEU A 222 6.46 5.27 10.97
N ALA A 223 6.67 4.79 12.21
CA ALA A 223 6.59 3.38 12.55
C ALA A 223 5.79 3.13 13.82
N GLY A 224 5.27 1.92 14.00
CA GLY A 224 4.49 1.53 15.17
C GLY A 224 3.31 2.47 15.38
N ALA A 225 3.19 3.08 16.55
CA ALA A 225 2.12 4.02 16.87
C ALA A 225 2.14 5.30 15.98
N ASN A 226 3.27 5.62 15.37
CA ASN A 226 3.42 6.78 14.50
C ASN A 226 3.15 6.47 13.01
N ALA A 227 2.90 5.22 12.65
CA ALA A 227 2.67 4.79 11.26
C ALA A 227 1.44 5.47 10.63
N GLY A 228 0.50 5.95 11.44
CA GLY A 228 -0.66 6.72 11.02
C GLY A 228 -0.33 7.91 10.13
N ARG A 229 0.84 8.55 10.31
CA ARG A 229 1.29 9.67 9.46
C ARG A 229 1.44 9.31 7.97
N LEU A 230 1.77 8.05 7.65
CA LEU A 230 1.79 7.59 6.26
C LEU A 230 0.38 7.56 5.67
N PHE A 231 -0.57 7.05 6.44
CA PHE A 231 -1.97 6.94 6.03
C PHE A 231 -2.68 8.29 5.99
N ASP A 232 -2.30 9.26 6.83
CA ASP A 232 -2.79 10.63 6.73
C ASP A 232 -2.48 11.24 5.34
N GLY A 233 -1.29 10.95 4.79
CA GLY A 233 -0.92 11.33 3.42
C GLY A 233 -1.75 10.62 2.35
N PHE A 234 -2.08 9.34 2.56
CA PHE A 234 -2.95 8.59 1.64
C PHE A 234 -4.37 9.15 1.67
N GLU A 235 -4.94 9.38 2.86
CA GLU A 235 -6.27 9.98 3.01
C GLU A 235 -6.36 11.40 2.46
N GLU A 236 -5.31 12.20 2.59
CA GLU A 236 -5.24 13.52 1.96
C GLU A 236 -5.26 13.39 0.43
N THR A 237 -4.54 12.42 -0.12
CA THR A 237 -4.54 12.14 -1.55
C THR A 237 -5.93 11.73 -2.06
N GLU A 238 -6.64 10.87 -1.34
CA GLU A 238 -8.01 10.46 -1.68
C GLU A 238 -9.00 11.65 -1.72
N LYS A 239 -8.75 12.69 -0.93
CA LYS A 239 -9.54 13.94 -0.91
C LYS A 239 -9.12 14.94 -2.01
N GLY A 240 -8.12 14.58 -2.81
CA GLY A 240 -7.66 15.39 -3.95
C GLY A 240 -6.53 16.35 -3.60
N CYS A 241 -5.38 15.89 -3.16
CA CYS A 241 -4.13 16.65 -2.96
C CYS A 241 -4.32 18.16 -2.82
N SER A 242 -4.81 18.65 -1.68
CA SER A 242 -4.97 20.09 -1.45
C SER A 242 -3.59 20.77 -1.41
N LYS A 243 -3.43 21.83 -2.22
CA LYS A 243 -2.23 22.69 -2.23
C LYS A 243 -2.16 23.54 -0.97
#